data_1c951f7a155d06eb299ee1c42bfe7ccf
#
_entry.id   1c951f7a155d06eb299ee1c42bfe7ccf
#
_cell.length_a   1.000
_cell.length_b   1.000
_cell.length_c   1.000
_cell.angle_alpha   90.00
_cell.angle_beta   90.00
_cell.angle_gamma   90.00
#
_symmetry.space_group_name_H-M   'P 1'
#
loop_
_entity.id
_entity.type
_entity.pdbx_description
1 polymer ?
#
loop_
_entity_poly.entity_id
_entity_poly.type
_entity_poly.pdbx_seq_one_letter_code
_entity_poly.pdbx_strand_id
1 'polypeptide(L)'
;MWLIIVVYAGLVCILTALSYALMFKPKCKSLEFTKQVSLERGEFDESFLNLDWQEWSFASPHGYTLKGQYLRGKKDAPAALFVHGITWSRYGMAKYMRPFIERGWNVAAFDLAGHGASIAPRRFYPSYGFYEKYDVKAGVESLHSLFSNAPLYGLFGESLGAASALQYAPLARAHSSREIDFIIADCSFSSALEELLEQYREIHMPNFIAWPAAHITRFFVRLFRGFDLRDASPSKAVLLTDIPILFAHGMEDSYVPTTMSVRMASARMSNNIGLTELVLIPGARHAAGILTDQMRWLSAVDAFIDRVFLKKKATFNSAECNMPKKEESR
;
A
#
# COMPACT_ATOMS: atom_id res chain seq x y z
N MET A 1 26.07 0.01 -41.00
CA MET A 1 26.02 -0.89 -39.81
C MET A 1 26.38 -0.16 -38.50
N TRP A 2 27.55 0.44 -38.37
CA TRP A 2 27.98 1.15 -37.15
C TRP A 2 27.03 2.27 -36.71
N LEU A 3 26.53 3.09 -37.61
CA LEU A 3 25.61 4.18 -37.30
C LEU A 3 24.33 3.65 -36.65
N ILE A 4 23.76 2.55 -37.15
CA ILE A 4 22.54 1.92 -36.60
C ILE A 4 22.80 1.43 -35.17
N ILE A 5 23.94 0.81 -34.89
CA ILE A 5 24.32 0.34 -33.56
C ILE A 5 24.46 1.52 -32.59
N VAL A 6 25.12 2.60 -33.02
CA VAL A 6 25.30 3.80 -32.19
C VAL A 6 23.95 4.45 -31.86
N VAL A 7 23.07 4.60 -32.86
CA VAL A 7 21.72 5.17 -32.66
C VAL A 7 20.91 4.29 -31.70
N TYR A 8 20.92 2.98 -31.90
CA TYR A 8 20.22 2.05 -31.01
C TYR A 8 20.76 2.14 -29.56
N ALA A 9 22.07 2.07 -29.37
CA ALA A 9 22.66 2.20 -28.03
C ALA A 9 22.32 3.55 -27.38
N GLY A 10 22.35 4.62 -28.16
CA GLY A 10 21.95 5.96 -27.70
C GLY A 10 20.49 6.00 -27.22
N LEU A 11 19.56 5.43 -27.99
CA LEU A 11 18.14 5.35 -27.60
C LEU A 11 17.92 4.55 -26.31
N VAL A 12 18.58 3.40 -26.18
CA VAL A 12 18.52 2.58 -24.96
C VAL A 12 19.08 3.34 -23.76
N CYS A 13 20.22 4.03 -23.92
CA CYS A 13 20.79 4.85 -22.83
C CYS A 13 19.88 6.00 -22.41
N ILE A 14 19.30 6.73 -23.37
CA ILE A 14 18.36 7.82 -23.10
C ILE A 14 17.15 7.28 -22.36
N LEU A 15 16.54 6.21 -22.83
CA LEU A 15 15.37 5.61 -22.19
C LEU A 15 15.70 5.12 -20.78
N THR A 16 16.85 4.50 -20.57
CA THR A 16 17.35 4.09 -19.25
C THR A 16 17.47 5.29 -18.30
N ALA A 17 18.11 6.38 -18.74
CA ALA A 17 18.31 7.57 -17.93
C ALA A 17 16.96 8.24 -17.57
N LEU A 18 16.04 8.34 -18.53
CA LEU A 18 14.70 8.85 -18.35
C LEU A 18 13.93 7.98 -17.33
N SER A 19 13.93 6.68 -17.50
CA SER A 19 13.24 5.75 -16.62
C SER A 19 13.76 5.81 -15.20
N TYR A 20 15.09 5.82 -15.03
CA TYR A 20 15.67 6.00 -13.70
C TYR A 20 15.25 7.34 -13.07
N ALA A 21 15.25 8.41 -13.86
CA ALA A 21 14.85 9.72 -13.36
C ALA A 21 13.37 9.77 -12.97
N LEU A 22 12.47 9.24 -13.80
CA LEU A 22 11.03 9.21 -13.55
C LEU A 22 10.69 8.34 -12.34
N MET A 23 11.27 7.14 -12.25
CA MET A 23 11.02 6.23 -11.14
C MET A 23 11.59 6.74 -9.81
N PHE A 24 12.81 7.27 -9.80
CA PHE A 24 13.56 7.51 -8.56
C PHE A 24 13.82 8.97 -8.22
N LYS A 25 13.36 9.90 -9.06
CA LYS A 25 13.40 11.35 -8.78
C LYS A 25 12.02 11.99 -8.98
N PRO A 26 10.92 11.37 -8.54
CA PRO A 26 9.61 12.00 -8.68
C PRO A 26 9.57 13.28 -7.86
N LYS A 27 8.82 14.26 -8.34
CA LYS A 27 8.55 15.50 -7.60
C LYS A 27 7.44 15.22 -6.59
N CYS A 28 7.82 14.75 -5.39
CA CYS A 28 6.86 14.61 -4.29
C CYS A 28 6.25 15.97 -3.96
N LYS A 29 4.95 15.98 -3.78
CA LYS A 29 4.18 17.17 -3.47
C LYS A 29 4.35 17.53 -1.99
N SER A 30 4.28 18.82 -1.66
CA SER A 30 4.28 19.24 -0.26
C SER A 30 2.99 18.82 0.44
N LEU A 31 3.04 18.72 1.76
CA LEU A 31 1.86 18.37 2.57
C LEU A 31 0.72 19.37 2.33
N GLU A 32 1.03 20.67 2.33
CA GLU A 32 0.05 21.71 2.12
C GLU A 32 -0.58 21.67 0.72
N PHE A 33 0.24 21.44 -0.33
CA PHE A 33 -0.26 21.27 -1.69
C PHE A 33 -1.23 20.12 -1.79
N THR A 34 -0.88 18.95 -1.24
CA THR A 34 -1.76 17.75 -1.30
C THR A 34 -3.05 17.94 -0.50
N LYS A 35 -2.97 18.62 0.66
CA LYS A 35 -4.14 19.00 1.46
C LYS A 35 -5.10 19.87 0.66
N GLN A 36 -4.58 20.94 0.07
CA GLN A 36 -5.38 21.87 -0.70
C GLN A 36 -6.03 21.21 -1.92
N VAL A 37 -5.26 20.45 -2.70
CA VAL A 37 -5.79 19.79 -3.91
C VAL A 37 -6.83 18.72 -3.55
N SER A 38 -6.63 17.95 -2.48
CA SER A 38 -7.62 16.97 -2.03
C SER A 38 -8.92 17.62 -1.54
N LEU A 39 -8.83 18.78 -0.89
CA LEU A 39 -9.98 19.60 -0.51
C LEU A 39 -10.73 20.14 -1.74
N GLU A 40 -10.01 20.73 -2.71
CA GLU A 40 -10.57 21.24 -3.97
C GLU A 40 -11.25 20.13 -4.80
N ARG A 41 -10.76 18.91 -4.73
CA ARG A 41 -11.35 17.73 -5.40
C ARG A 41 -12.56 17.14 -4.65
N GLY A 42 -12.87 17.65 -3.46
CA GLY A 42 -13.95 17.11 -2.64
C GLY A 42 -13.65 15.71 -2.07
N GLU A 43 -12.38 15.32 -1.99
CA GLU A 43 -11.96 14.07 -1.36
C GLU A 43 -12.24 14.08 0.16
N PHE A 44 -12.27 15.27 0.74
CA PHE A 44 -12.76 15.60 2.07
C PHE A 44 -13.16 17.09 2.13
N ASP A 45 -13.81 17.51 3.21
CA ASP A 45 -14.24 18.90 3.46
C ASP A 45 -13.54 19.48 4.71
N GLU A 46 -13.83 20.74 5.01
CA GLU A 46 -13.25 21.43 6.18
C GLU A 46 -13.61 20.74 7.50
N SER A 47 -14.74 20.04 7.59
CA SER A 47 -15.12 19.33 8.81
C SER A 47 -14.12 18.23 9.16
N PHE A 48 -13.53 17.57 8.15
CA PHE A 48 -12.45 16.61 8.35
C PHE A 48 -11.19 17.25 8.92
N LEU A 49 -10.84 18.47 8.49
CA LEU A 49 -9.67 19.19 9.02
C LEU A 49 -9.86 19.66 10.46
N ASN A 50 -11.10 19.95 10.85
CA ASN A 50 -11.46 20.44 12.17
C ASN A 50 -11.65 19.32 13.22
N LEU A 51 -11.47 18.06 12.85
CA LEU A 51 -11.45 16.95 13.80
C LEU A 51 -10.24 17.07 14.74
N ASP A 52 -10.32 16.46 15.90
CA ASP A 52 -9.24 16.48 16.92
C ASP A 52 -8.05 15.59 16.54
N TRP A 53 -7.42 15.93 15.41
CA TRP A 53 -6.24 15.23 14.91
C TRP A 53 -5.06 15.43 15.86
N GLN A 54 -4.45 14.31 16.26
CA GLN A 54 -3.23 14.30 17.06
C GLN A 54 -2.03 14.09 16.14
N GLU A 55 -1.00 14.89 16.32
CA GLU A 55 0.28 14.71 15.62
C GLU A 55 0.93 13.38 16.05
N TRP A 56 1.52 12.71 15.10
CA TRP A 56 2.14 11.42 15.28
C TRP A 56 3.50 11.35 14.62
N SER A 57 4.46 10.76 15.30
CA SER A 57 5.77 10.50 14.73
C SER A 57 6.38 9.24 15.32
N PHE A 58 7.11 8.51 14.48
CA PHE A 58 7.79 7.28 14.87
C PHE A 58 9.05 7.08 14.04
N ALA A 59 9.98 6.27 14.56
CA ALA A 59 11.25 6.00 13.90
C ALA A 59 11.09 4.97 12.80
N SER A 60 11.64 5.25 11.62
CA SER A 60 11.91 4.24 10.61
C SER A 60 13.11 3.39 11.03
N PRO A 61 13.13 2.07 10.76
CA PRO A 61 14.32 1.24 10.99
C PRO A 61 15.53 1.66 10.12
N HIS A 62 15.30 2.54 9.15
CA HIS A 62 16.34 3.10 8.29
C HIS A 62 16.95 4.41 8.83
N GLY A 63 16.60 4.83 10.04
CA GLY A 63 17.27 5.93 10.78
C GLY A 63 16.73 7.32 10.49
N TYR A 64 15.50 7.45 9.95
CA TYR A 64 14.78 8.72 9.83
C TYR A 64 13.46 8.70 10.59
N THR A 65 12.84 9.86 10.76
CA THR A 65 11.55 9.99 11.45
C THR A 65 10.42 10.11 10.42
N LEU A 66 9.42 9.28 10.60
CA LEU A 66 8.16 9.36 9.86
C LEU A 66 7.17 10.24 10.62
N LYS A 67 6.42 11.04 9.87
CA LYS A 67 5.43 11.99 10.38
C LYS A 67 4.04 11.57 9.93
N GLY A 68 3.09 11.71 10.82
CA GLY A 68 1.70 11.33 10.56
C GLY A 68 0.74 12.06 11.49
N GLN A 69 -0.48 11.60 11.45
CA GLN A 69 -1.56 12.03 12.35
C GLN A 69 -2.46 10.85 12.66
N TYR A 70 -3.14 10.90 13.80
CA TYR A 70 -4.16 9.94 14.16
C TYR A 70 -5.37 10.61 14.78
N LEU A 71 -6.50 9.93 14.72
CA LEU A 71 -7.74 10.33 15.37
C LEU A 71 -8.25 9.15 16.21
N ARG A 72 -8.58 9.42 17.46
CA ARG A 72 -9.22 8.43 18.33
C ARG A 72 -10.70 8.31 18.00
N GLY A 73 -11.11 7.10 17.80
CA GLY A 73 -12.53 6.76 17.62
C GLY A 73 -13.26 6.50 18.94
N LYS A 74 -14.30 5.66 18.89
CA LYS A 74 -15.03 5.22 20.06
C LYS A 74 -14.15 4.34 20.96
N LYS A 75 -14.51 4.23 22.23
CA LYS A 75 -13.84 3.30 23.15
C LYS A 75 -13.90 1.87 22.58
N ASP A 76 -12.81 1.15 22.67
CA ASP A 76 -12.68 -0.24 22.21
C ASP A 76 -13.03 -0.45 20.71
N ALA A 77 -12.91 0.62 19.91
CA ALA A 77 -13.14 0.54 18.47
C ALA A 77 -11.94 -0.11 17.73
N PRO A 78 -12.19 -0.70 16.56
CA PRO A 78 -11.12 -1.15 15.68
C PRO A 78 -10.15 -0.01 15.31
N ALA A 79 -8.93 -0.36 14.90
CA ALA A 79 -7.91 0.59 14.46
C ALA A 79 -7.47 0.30 13.03
N ALA A 80 -7.20 1.34 12.26
CA ALA A 80 -6.73 1.21 10.88
C ALA A 80 -5.59 2.18 10.57
N LEU A 81 -4.57 1.67 9.87
CA LEU A 81 -3.46 2.43 9.32
C LEU A 81 -3.67 2.66 7.82
N PHE A 82 -3.51 3.90 7.38
CA PHE A 82 -3.69 4.32 5.99
C PHE A 82 -2.37 4.79 5.37
N VAL A 83 -2.01 4.23 4.20
CA VAL A 83 -0.74 4.44 3.51
C VAL A 83 -0.98 4.94 2.09
N HIS A 84 -0.52 6.15 1.80
CA HIS A 84 -0.77 6.88 0.56
C HIS A 84 0.06 6.41 -0.63
N GLY A 85 -0.34 6.83 -1.84
CA GLY A 85 0.35 6.59 -3.11
C GLY A 85 1.59 7.46 -3.32
N ILE A 86 2.35 7.13 -4.38
CA ILE A 86 3.57 7.87 -4.76
C ILE A 86 3.27 9.34 -5.03
N THR A 87 4.23 10.22 -4.73
CA THR A 87 4.20 11.68 -4.89
C THR A 87 3.18 12.44 -4.04
N TRP A 88 2.29 11.76 -3.35
CA TRP A 88 1.22 12.33 -2.54
C TRP A 88 1.60 12.43 -1.05
N SER A 89 0.63 12.56 -0.17
CA SER A 89 0.79 12.56 1.29
C SER A 89 -0.38 11.88 1.99
N ARG A 90 -0.36 11.81 3.32
CA ARG A 90 -1.45 11.28 4.14
C ARG A 90 -2.83 11.88 3.81
N TYR A 91 -2.91 13.09 3.28
CA TYR A 91 -4.19 13.71 2.90
C TYR A 91 -4.88 13.00 1.73
N GLY A 92 -4.16 12.33 0.83
CA GLY A 92 -4.77 11.47 -0.19
C GLY A 92 -5.55 10.28 0.36
N MET A 93 -5.30 9.93 1.64
CA MET A 93 -6.05 8.87 2.31
C MET A 93 -7.34 9.35 2.99
N ALA A 94 -7.60 10.65 3.02
CA ALA A 94 -8.78 11.22 3.69
C ALA A 94 -10.10 10.64 3.14
N LYS A 95 -10.20 10.46 1.82
CA LYS A 95 -11.35 9.83 1.14
C LYS A 95 -11.66 8.42 1.66
N TYR A 96 -10.63 7.66 2.05
CA TYR A 96 -10.78 6.32 2.63
C TYR A 96 -10.98 6.38 4.15
N MET A 97 -10.34 7.31 4.86
CA MET A 97 -10.46 7.44 6.32
C MET A 97 -11.84 7.91 6.76
N ARG A 98 -12.45 8.83 6.00
CA ARG A 98 -13.74 9.45 6.37
C ARG A 98 -14.83 8.44 6.72
N PRO A 99 -15.15 7.44 5.90
CA PRO A 99 -16.15 6.43 6.24
C PRO A 99 -15.87 5.64 7.53
N PHE A 100 -14.60 5.43 7.86
CA PHE A 100 -14.20 4.73 9.10
C PHE A 100 -14.30 5.64 10.33
N ILE A 101 -13.96 6.92 10.19
CA ILE A 101 -14.15 7.94 11.22
C ILE A 101 -15.65 8.06 11.60
N GLU A 102 -16.53 8.12 10.60
CA GLU A 102 -17.98 8.18 10.79
C GLU A 102 -18.53 6.95 11.53
N ARG A 103 -17.93 5.78 11.33
CA ARG A 103 -18.23 4.55 12.09
C ARG A 103 -17.61 4.52 13.49
N GLY A 104 -16.75 5.48 13.80
CA GLY A 104 -16.08 5.62 15.09
C GLY A 104 -14.82 4.76 15.24
N TRP A 105 -14.15 4.39 14.16
CA TRP A 105 -12.87 3.71 14.19
C TRP A 105 -11.74 4.62 14.66
N ASN A 106 -10.71 4.04 15.26
CA ASN A 106 -9.43 4.67 15.43
C ASN A 106 -8.69 4.67 14.08
N VAL A 107 -8.25 5.82 13.61
CA VAL A 107 -7.57 5.94 12.32
C VAL A 107 -6.22 6.61 12.47
N ALA A 108 -5.23 6.15 11.72
CA ALA A 108 -3.92 6.77 11.63
C ALA A 108 -3.44 6.77 10.19
N ALA A 109 -2.74 7.83 9.79
CA ALA A 109 -2.08 7.93 8.50
C ALA A 109 -0.74 8.61 8.65
N PHE A 110 0.25 8.19 7.88
CA PHE A 110 1.59 8.80 7.89
C PHE A 110 2.08 9.07 6.47
N ASP A 111 3.01 10.00 6.37
CA ASP A 111 3.69 10.29 5.11
C ASP A 111 4.84 9.32 4.93
N LEU A 112 4.87 8.60 3.80
CA LEU A 112 5.97 7.73 3.41
C LEU A 112 7.30 8.50 3.34
N ALA A 113 8.41 7.80 3.42
CA ALA A 113 9.74 8.37 3.29
C ALA A 113 9.85 9.36 2.11
N GLY A 114 10.30 10.57 2.38
CA GLY A 114 10.47 11.63 1.39
C GLY A 114 9.20 12.24 0.82
N HIS A 115 8.05 11.98 1.42
CA HIS A 115 6.75 12.55 1.07
C HIS A 115 6.22 13.41 2.21
N GLY A 116 5.33 14.35 1.89
CA GLY A 116 4.67 15.21 2.87
C GLY A 116 5.64 15.82 3.87
N ALA A 117 5.51 15.50 5.16
CA ALA A 117 6.35 15.97 6.25
C ALA A 117 7.48 15.00 6.65
N SER A 118 7.57 13.81 6.02
CA SER A 118 8.59 12.80 6.33
C SER A 118 9.85 13.00 5.51
N ILE A 119 10.85 13.65 6.09
CA ILE A 119 12.16 13.86 5.44
C ILE A 119 13.01 12.60 5.57
N ALA A 120 13.49 12.08 4.46
CA ALA A 120 14.33 10.88 4.43
C ALA A 120 15.45 10.99 3.37
N PRO A 121 16.56 10.26 3.51
CA PRO A 121 17.59 10.18 2.48
C PRO A 121 17.04 9.58 1.18
N ARG A 122 17.36 10.18 0.03
CA ARG A 122 16.91 9.74 -1.30
C ARG A 122 17.19 8.26 -1.60
N ARG A 123 18.13 7.66 -0.92
CA ARG A 123 18.43 6.23 -1.05
C ARG A 123 17.23 5.34 -0.76
N PHE A 124 16.35 5.75 0.16
CA PHE A 124 15.26 4.91 0.66
C PHE A 124 13.93 5.12 -0.03
N TYR A 125 13.77 6.16 -0.88
CA TYR A 125 12.50 6.46 -1.51
C TYR A 125 12.63 7.07 -2.92
N PRO A 126 11.63 6.86 -3.79
CA PRO A 126 10.70 5.74 -3.70
C PRO A 126 11.48 4.45 -3.97
N SER A 127 11.05 3.35 -3.36
CA SER A 127 11.62 2.03 -3.60
C SER A 127 10.57 0.99 -4.00
N TYR A 128 9.39 1.46 -4.37
CA TYR A 128 8.28 0.63 -4.84
C TYR A 128 7.86 -0.45 -3.84
N GLY A 129 7.89 -0.11 -2.55
CA GLY A 129 7.55 -1.00 -1.44
C GLY A 129 8.72 -1.81 -0.90
N PHE A 130 9.93 -1.75 -1.52
CA PHE A 130 11.06 -2.52 -1.03
C PHE A 130 11.56 -2.03 0.34
N TYR A 131 11.77 -0.74 0.52
CA TYR A 131 12.10 -0.12 1.81
C TYR A 131 10.85 0.32 2.55
N GLU A 132 9.83 0.84 1.86
CA GLU A 132 8.60 1.33 2.45
C GLU A 132 7.84 0.27 3.26
N LYS A 133 7.98 -1.04 2.95
CA LYS A 133 7.41 -2.13 3.78
C LYS A 133 7.90 -2.14 5.23
N TYR A 134 9.13 -1.68 5.46
CA TYR A 134 9.68 -1.56 6.82
C TYR A 134 9.17 -0.30 7.54
N ASP A 135 8.87 0.77 6.80
CA ASP A 135 8.19 1.95 7.32
C ASP A 135 6.74 1.62 7.69
N VAL A 136 6.06 0.82 6.84
CA VAL A 136 4.73 0.28 7.16
C VAL A 136 4.77 -0.58 8.42
N LYS A 137 5.79 -1.46 8.57
CA LYS A 137 5.98 -2.26 9.78
C LYS A 137 6.10 -1.38 11.02
N ALA A 138 6.96 -0.38 11.00
CA ALA A 138 7.12 0.56 12.10
C ALA A 138 5.83 1.34 12.41
N GLY A 139 5.07 1.71 11.37
CA GLY A 139 3.75 2.33 11.49
C GLY A 139 2.73 1.42 12.17
N VAL A 140 2.70 0.13 11.82
CA VAL A 140 1.81 -0.86 12.45
C VAL A 140 2.20 -1.08 13.91
N GLU A 141 3.48 -1.24 14.23
CA GLU A 141 3.95 -1.36 15.62
C GLU A 141 3.58 -0.13 16.46
N SER A 142 3.71 1.05 15.89
CA SER A 142 3.33 2.30 16.54
C SER A 142 1.81 2.45 16.68
N LEU A 143 1.02 1.96 15.70
CA LEU A 143 -0.45 1.90 15.79
C LEU A 143 -0.91 1.05 16.99
N HIS A 144 -0.27 -0.11 17.21
CA HIS A 144 -0.55 -0.94 18.38
C HIS A 144 -0.24 -0.22 19.70
N SER A 145 0.80 0.58 19.73
CA SER A 145 1.14 1.39 20.92
C SER A 145 0.09 2.48 21.18
N LEU A 146 -0.51 3.06 20.13
CA LEU A 146 -1.57 4.07 20.25
C LEU A 146 -2.91 3.47 20.68
N PHE A 147 -3.25 2.27 20.19
CA PHE A 147 -4.57 1.64 20.28
C PHE A 147 -4.47 0.18 20.75
N SER A 148 -3.76 -0.08 21.86
CA SER A 148 -3.42 -1.43 22.34
C SER A 148 -4.61 -2.37 22.56
N ASN A 149 -5.81 -1.84 22.79
CA ASN A 149 -7.03 -2.61 23.05
C ASN A 149 -7.98 -2.71 21.84
N ALA A 150 -7.55 -2.30 20.64
CA ALA A 150 -8.39 -2.42 19.46
C ALA A 150 -8.70 -3.89 19.15
N PRO A 151 -10.00 -4.24 18.94
CA PRO A 151 -10.40 -5.62 18.68
C PRO A 151 -9.96 -6.12 17.30
N LEU A 152 -9.67 -5.20 16.39
CA LEU A 152 -9.30 -5.48 15.00
C LEU A 152 -8.33 -4.41 14.49
N TYR A 153 -7.30 -4.82 13.74
CA TYR A 153 -6.32 -3.93 13.11
C TYR A 153 -6.34 -4.11 11.60
N GLY A 154 -6.66 -3.02 10.88
CA GLY A 154 -6.67 -2.97 9.42
C GLY A 154 -5.49 -2.17 8.86
N LEU A 155 -5.02 -2.56 7.68
CA LEU A 155 -4.03 -1.83 6.90
C LEU A 155 -4.61 -1.51 5.52
N PHE A 156 -4.70 -0.21 5.21
CA PHE A 156 -5.22 0.31 3.94
C PHE A 156 -4.09 0.95 3.16
N GLY A 157 -3.94 0.56 1.91
CA GLY A 157 -2.95 1.17 1.03
C GLY A 157 -3.53 1.56 -0.32
N GLU A 158 -3.04 2.67 -0.86
CA GLU A 158 -3.33 3.13 -2.22
C GLU A 158 -2.06 3.07 -3.06
N SER A 159 -2.10 2.47 -4.26
CA SER A 159 -1.00 2.48 -5.22
C SER A 159 0.34 2.02 -4.60
N LEU A 160 1.34 2.90 -4.47
CA LEU A 160 2.60 2.61 -3.77
C LEU A 160 2.34 2.17 -2.31
N GLY A 161 1.38 2.79 -1.63
CA GLY A 161 0.98 2.40 -0.27
C GLY A 161 0.41 0.98 -0.23
N ALA A 162 -0.42 0.62 -1.21
CA ALA A 162 -0.95 -0.74 -1.36
C ALA A 162 0.16 -1.75 -1.62
N ALA A 163 1.07 -1.44 -2.54
CA ALA A 163 2.23 -2.29 -2.82
C ALA A 163 3.15 -2.47 -1.60
N SER A 164 3.31 -1.41 -0.80
CA SER A 164 4.09 -1.44 0.44
C SER A 164 3.41 -2.28 1.51
N ALA A 165 2.09 -2.16 1.67
CA ALA A 165 1.27 -2.97 2.57
C ALA A 165 1.31 -4.46 2.20
N LEU A 166 1.16 -4.79 0.92
CA LEU A 166 1.24 -6.16 0.44
C LEU A 166 2.63 -6.78 0.67
N GLN A 167 3.70 -5.99 0.46
CA GLN A 167 5.08 -6.45 0.71
C GLN A 167 5.44 -6.52 2.19
N TYR A 168 4.73 -5.80 3.05
CA TYR A 168 4.85 -5.92 4.50
C TYR A 168 4.21 -7.23 5.02
N ALA A 169 3.15 -7.72 4.41
CA ALA A 169 2.37 -8.86 4.89
C ALA A 169 3.16 -10.13 5.27
N PRO A 170 4.20 -10.57 4.52
CA PRO A 170 5.04 -11.68 4.94
C PRO A 170 5.88 -11.39 6.20
N LEU A 171 6.20 -10.12 6.47
CA LEU A 171 6.96 -9.72 7.66
C LEU A 171 6.10 -9.81 8.92
N ALA A 172 4.80 -9.50 8.82
CA ALA A 172 3.85 -9.61 9.93
C ALA A 172 3.68 -11.05 10.43
N ARG A 173 3.82 -12.05 9.55
CA ARG A 173 3.73 -13.46 9.91
C ARG A 173 4.91 -13.98 10.72
N ALA A 174 6.10 -13.40 10.53
CA ALA A 174 7.34 -13.87 11.16
C ALA A 174 7.39 -13.61 12.68
N HIS A 175 6.49 -12.77 13.20
CA HIS A 175 6.41 -12.44 14.62
C HIS A 175 5.09 -13.01 15.18
N SER A 176 5.15 -13.72 16.29
CA SER A 176 4.04 -14.45 16.92
C SER A 176 2.88 -13.59 17.45
N SER A 177 2.99 -12.27 17.40
CA SER A 177 1.91 -11.33 17.70
C SER A 177 1.20 -10.92 16.40
N ARG A 178 -0.11 -11.04 16.37
CA ARG A 178 -0.95 -10.56 15.25
C ARG A 178 -0.79 -9.06 15.07
N GLU A 179 0.04 -8.66 14.13
CA GLU A 179 0.28 -7.24 13.89
C GLU A 179 -0.89 -6.59 13.13
N ILE A 180 -1.51 -7.30 12.16
CA ILE A 180 -2.72 -6.87 11.45
C ILE A 180 -3.66 -8.05 11.16
N ASP A 181 -4.94 -7.75 11.10
CA ASP A 181 -5.98 -8.75 10.83
C ASP A 181 -6.36 -8.82 9.35
N PHE A 182 -6.18 -7.73 8.59
CA PHE A 182 -6.47 -7.68 7.15
C PHE A 182 -5.75 -6.53 6.44
N ILE A 183 -5.68 -6.65 5.12
CA ILE A 183 -5.17 -5.61 4.21
C ILE A 183 -6.25 -5.27 3.18
N ILE A 184 -6.42 -3.97 2.89
CA ILE A 184 -7.14 -3.48 1.72
C ILE A 184 -6.13 -2.79 0.83
N ALA A 185 -5.96 -3.32 -0.38
CA ALA A 185 -4.99 -2.86 -1.37
C ALA A 185 -5.72 -2.28 -2.58
N ASP A 186 -5.77 -0.94 -2.68
CA ASP A 186 -6.40 -0.25 -3.80
C ASP A 186 -5.35 0.10 -4.86
N CYS A 187 -5.63 -0.26 -6.12
CA CYS A 187 -4.83 -0.01 -7.33
C CYS A 187 -3.32 -0.35 -7.21
N SER A 188 -2.99 -1.49 -6.56
CA SER A 188 -1.61 -1.94 -6.42
C SER A 188 -1.04 -2.49 -7.72
N PHE A 189 0.21 -2.13 -8.03
CA PHE A 189 0.99 -2.85 -9.04
C PHE A 189 1.48 -4.21 -8.53
N SER A 190 1.84 -5.11 -9.44
CA SER A 190 2.29 -6.48 -9.13
C SER A 190 3.80 -6.58 -8.87
N SER A 191 4.61 -5.79 -9.57
CA SER A 191 6.05 -5.61 -9.32
C SER A 191 6.55 -4.31 -9.95
N ALA A 192 7.60 -3.73 -9.37
CA ALA A 192 8.20 -2.49 -9.89
C ALA A 192 8.78 -2.66 -11.31
N LEU A 193 9.32 -3.83 -11.64
CA LEU A 193 9.84 -4.09 -12.98
C LEU A 193 8.71 -4.21 -14.01
N GLU A 194 7.63 -4.88 -13.65
CA GLU A 194 6.47 -5.02 -14.54
C GLU A 194 5.79 -3.67 -14.76
N GLU A 195 5.63 -2.86 -13.72
CA GLU A 195 5.12 -1.50 -13.81
C GLU A 195 5.94 -0.64 -14.78
N LEU A 196 7.27 -0.71 -14.72
CA LEU A 196 8.15 -0.03 -15.67
C LEU A 196 7.92 -0.51 -17.12
N LEU A 197 7.73 -1.81 -17.31
CA LEU A 197 7.49 -2.38 -18.65
C LEU A 197 6.10 -1.99 -19.18
N GLU A 198 5.09 -1.87 -18.32
CA GLU A 198 3.75 -1.39 -18.72
C GLU A 198 3.80 0.08 -19.15
N GLN A 199 4.54 0.93 -18.43
CA GLN A 199 4.74 2.33 -18.84
C GLN A 199 5.42 2.44 -20.21
N TYR A 200 6.34 1.54 -20.54
CA TYR A 200 6.90 1.47 -21.89
C TYR A 200 5.88 1.04 -22.94
N ARG A 201 4.96 0.13 -22.60
CA ARG A 201 3.88 -0.29 -23.51
C ARG A 201 2.89 0.84 -23.77
N GLU A 202 2.53 1.64 -22.77
CA GLU A 202 1.65 2.79 -22.95
C GLU A 202 2.19 3.80 -23.96
N ILE A 203 3.50 4.05 -23.97
CA ILE A 203 4.15 4.92 -24.97
C ILE A 203 4.51 4.18 -26.26
N HIS A 204 3.98 2.96 -26.47
CA HIS A 204 4.21 2.13 -27.66
C HIS A 204 5.70 1.86 -27.94
N MET A 205 6.53 1.77 -26.89
CA MET A 205 7.96 1.52 -27.03
C MET A 205 8.22 0.09 -27.52
N PRO A 206 8.96 -0.11 -28.63
CA PRO A 206 9.26 -1.43 -29.12
C PRO A 206 10.04 -2.28 -28.10
N ASN A 207 9.67 -3.54 -27.95
CA ASN A 207 10.26 -4.44 -26.95
C ASN A 207 11.79 -4.57 -27.04
N PHE A 208 12.36 -4.51 -28.27
CA PHE A 208 13.81 -4.59 -28.45
C PHE A 208 14.58 -3.37 -27.91
N ILE A 209 13.89 -2.26 -27.58
CA ILE A 209 14.43 -1.10 -26.85
C ILE A 209 14.01 -1.15 -25.37
N ALA A 210 12.72 -1.42 -25.10
CA ALA A 210 12.14 -1.43 -23.76
C ALA A 210 12.83 -2.44 -22.83
N TRP A 211 13.03 -3.67 -23.29
CA TRP A 211 13.66 -4.73 -22.50
C TRP A 211 15.09 -4.42 -22.06
N PRO A 212 16.02 -4.07 -22.98
CA PRO A 212 17.37 -3.67 -22.58
C PRO A 212 17.37 -2.47 -21.65
N ALA A 213 16.56 -1.43 -21.92
CA ALA A 213 16.48 -0.25 -21.06
C ALA A 213 15.99 -0.60 -19.64
N ALA A 214 14.94 -1.44 -19.51
CA ALA A 214 14.46 -1.89 -18.20
C ALA A 214 15.51 -2.67 -17.42
N HIS A 215 16.26 -3.57 -18.08
CA HIS A 215 17.32 -4.34 -17.45
C HIS A 215 18.53 -3.49 -17.04
N ILE A 216 18.90 -2.50 -17.85
CA ILE A 216 19.96 -1.55 -17.50
C ILE A 216 19.50 -0.63 -16.37
N THR A 217 18.25 -0.15 -16.40
CA THR A 217 17.64 0.60 -15.28
C THR A 217 17.71 -0.21 -14.00
N ARG A 218 17.31 -1.48 -14.04
CA ARG A 218 17.38 -2.41 -12.90
C ARG A 218 18.83 -2.55 -12.37
N PHE A 219 19.83 -2.65 -13.26
CA PHE A 219 21.24 -2.70 -12.87
C PHE A 219 21.65 -1.44 -12.10
N PHE A 220 21.30 -0.26 -12.59
CA PHE A 220 21.59 1.01 -11.90
C PHE A 220 20.85 1.15 -10.58
N VAL A 221 19.59 0.67 -10.49
CA VAL A 221 18.86 0.63 -9.21
C VAL A 221 19.62 -0.23 -8.20
N ARG A 222 20.06 -1.41 -8.60
CA ARG A 222 20.83 -2.28 -7.71
C ARG A 222 22.14 -1.62 -7.26
N LEU A 223 22.83 -0.92 -8.17
CA LEU A 223 24.09 -0.25 -7.86
C LEU A 223 23.91 0.97 -6.94
N PHE A 224 22.94 1.84 -7.25
CA PHE A 224 22.80 3.13 -6.55
C PHE A 224 21.76 3.13 -5.41
N ARG A 225 20.82 2.21 -5.43
CA ARG A 225 19.73 2.14 -4.46
C ARG A 225 19.83 0.93 -3.53
N GLY A 226 20.64 -0.07 -3.88
CA GLY A 226 20.92 -1.24 -3.06
C GLY A 226 19.82 -2.30 -3.07
N PHE A 227 18.90 -2.29 -4.07
CA PHE A 227 17.90 -3.33 -4.25
C PHE A 227 17.67 -3.66 -5.73
N ASP A 228 17.11 -4.84 -5.98
CA ASP A 228 16.71 -5.25 -7.34
C ASP A 228 15.23 -4.94 -7.56
N LEU A 229 14.84 -4.34 -8.70
CA LEU A 229 13.44 -4.05 -9.05
C LEU A 229 12.53 -5.29 -8.99
N ARG A 230 13.10 -6.49 -9.17
CA ARG A 230 12.35 -7.76 -9.06
C ARG A 230 12.03 -8.15 -7.62
N ASP A 231 12.69 -7.52 -6.63
CA ASP A 231 12.44 -7.77 -5.21
C ASP A 231 11.38 -6.82 -4.65
N ALA A 232 11.13 -5.70 -5.34
CA ALA A 232 9.96 -4.84 -5.13
C ALA A 232 8.73 -5.48 -5.81
N SER A 233 8.21 -6.55 -5.22
CA SER A 233 7.22 -7.44 -5.85
C SER A 233 6.08 -7.84 -4.91
N PRO A 234 4.99 -7.06 -4.89
CA PRO A 234 3.74 -7.45 -4.24
C PRO A 234 3.25 -8.84 -4.65
N SER A 235 3.35 -9.20 -5.94
CA SER A 235 2.89 -10.50 -6.45
C SER A 235 3.60 -11.69 -5.81
N LYS A 236 4.87 -11.57 -5.46
CA LYS A 236 5.58 -12.60 -4.68
C LYS A 236 5.17 -12.59 -3.22
N ALA A 237 5.03 -11.40 -2.64
CA ALA A 237 4.74 -11.23 -1.23
C ALA A 237 3.36 -11.78 -0.85
N VAL A 238 2.34 -11.55 -1.67
CA VAL A 238 0.97 -12.01 -1.39
C VAL A 238 0.82 -13.52 -1.33
N LEU A 239 1.74 -14.28 -1.92
CA LEU A 239 1.75 -15.75 -1.87
C LEU A 239 2.42 -16.29 -0.60
N LEU A 240 3.08 -15.43 0.17
CA LEU A 240 3.84 -15.81 1.38
C LEU A 240 3.10 -15.47 2.68
N THR A 241 1.83 -15.05 2.60
CA THR A 241 1.04 -14.65 3.77
C THR A 241 -0.38 -15.17 3.66
N ASP A 242 -0.95 -15.58 4.79
CA ASP A 242 -2.36 -15.97 4.94
C ASP A 242 -3.26 -14.85 5.50
N ILE A 243 -2.68 -13.65 5.70
CA ILE A 243 -3.45 -12.47 6.08
C ILE A 243 -4.57 -12.25 5.05
N PRO A 244 -5.83 -12.02 5.49
CA PRO A 244 -6.93 -11.64 4.64
C PRO A 244 -6.61 -10.41 3.78
N ILE A 245 -6.86 -10.47 2.47
CA ILE A 245 -6.59 -9.36 1.54
C ILE A 245 -7.81 -9.13 0.67
N LEU A 246 -8.30 -7.87 0.66
CA LEU A 246 -9.20 -7.34 -0.36
C LEU A 246 -8.40 -6.52 -1.35
N PHE A 247 -8.42 -6.92 -2.61
CA PHE A 247 -7.91 -6.10 -3.72
C PHE A 247 -9.05 -5.25 -4.27
N ALA A 248 -8.85 -3.95 -4.37
CA ALA A 248 -9.74 -3.02 -5.04
C ALA A 248 -9.03 -2.42 -6.25
N HIS A 249 -9.71 -2.25 -7.40
CA HIS A 249 -9.08 -1.65 -8.58
C HIS A 249 -10.12 -1.03 -9.53
N GLY A 250 -9.79 0.13 -10.07
CA GLY A 250 -10.57 0.77 -11.13
C GLY A 250 -10.40 0.02 -12.46
N MET A 251 -11.48 -0.19 -13.20
CA MET A 251 -11.42 -0.92 -14.48
C MET A 251 -10.82 -0.07 -15.63
N GLU A 252 -10.79 1.25 -15.47
CA GLU A 252 -10.22 2.19 -16.44
C GLU A 252 -8.89 2.80 -15.95
N ASP A 253 -8.20 2.06 -15.08
CA ASP A 253 -6.87 2.44 -14.62
C ASP A 253 -5.85 2.22 -15.73
N SER A 254 -5.42 3.32 -16.37
CA SER A 254 -4.39 3.32 -17.42
C SER A 254 -2.99 3.47 -16.84
N TYR A 255 -2.84 3.89 -15.58
CA TYR A 255 -1.53 4.06 -14.95
C TYR A 255 -0.98 2.75 -14.38
N VAL A 256 -1.81 2.02 -13.61
CA VAL A 256 -1.52 0.65 -13.15
C VAL A 256 -2.58 -0.27 -13.73
N PRO A 257 -2.25 -1.17 -14.67
CA PRO A 257 -3.25 -2.03 -15.28
C PRO A 257 -4.02 -2.88 -14.26
N THR A 258 -5.35 -2.86 -14.34
CA THR A 258 -6.27 -3.64 -13.48
C THR A 258 -5.91 -5.13 -13.44
N THR A 259 -5.36 -5.65 -14.53
CA THR A 259 -4.89 -7.05 -14.64
C THR A 259 -3.84 -7.42 -13.59
N MET A 260 -3.10 -6.46 -13.03
CA MET A 260 -2.12 -6.72 -11.99
C MET A 260 -2.79 -7.17 -10.68
N SER A 261 -3.83 -6.46 -10.22
CA SER A 261 -4.62 -6.89 -9.05
C SER A 261 -5.40 -8.17 -9.32
N VAL A 262 -5.98 -8.31 -10.50
CA VAL A 262 -6.69 -9.55 -10.89
C VAL A 262 -5.77 -10.77 -10.81
N ARG A 263 -4.55 -10.69 -11.32
CA ARG A 263 -3.58 -11.80 -11.28
C ARG A 263 -3.14 -12.12 -9.85
N MET A 264 -2.88 -11.11 -9.01
CA MET A 264 -2.51 -11.34 -7.61
C MET A 264 -3.64 -12.01 -6.82
N ALA A 265 -4.88 -11.52 -6.97
CA ALA A 265 -6.06 -12.11 -6.33
C ALA A 265 -6.30 -13.54 -6.82
N SER A 266 -6.31 -13.77 -8.14
CA SER A 266 -6.51 -15.09 -8.74
C SER A 266 -5.45 -16.09 -8.29
N ALA A 267 -4.18 -15.70 -8.22
CA ALA A 267 -3.10 -16.56 -7.76
C ALA A 267 -3.31 -16.99 -6.30
N ARG A 268 -3.75 -16.08 -5.41
CA ARG A 268 -4.06 -16.42 -4.03
C ARG A 268 -5.26 -17.35 -3.92
N MET A 269 -6.36 -17.04 -4.66
CA MET A 269 -7.58 -17.86 -4.68
C MET A 269 -7.30 -19.28 -5.18
N SER A 270 -6.54 -19.43 -6.27
CA SER A 270 -6.18 -20.73 -6.84
C SER A 270 -5.31 -21.59 -5.92
N ASN A 271 -4.56 -20.96 -5.03
CA ASN A 271 -3.72 -21.66 -4.05
C ASN A 271 -4.38 -21.75 -2.66
N ASN A 272 -5.64 -21.33 -2.50
CA ASN A 272 -6.38 -21.30 -1.23
C ASN A 272 -5.62 -20.55 -0.11
N ILE A 273 -4.94 -19.44 -0.46
CA ILE A 273 -4.13 -18.68 0.47
C ILE A 273 -4.99 -17.62 1.18
N GLY A 274 -5.39 -17.91 2.41
CA GLY A 274 -6.14 -16.98 3.25
C GLY A 274 -7.48 -16.56 2.66
N LEU A 275 -8.18 -15.63 3.32
CA LEU A 275 -9.35 -14.96 2.74
C LEU A 275 -8.87 -13.96 1.69
N THR A 276 -9.29 -14.13 0.45
CA THR A 276 -8.91 -13.26 -0.66
C THR A 276 -10.14 -12.83 -1.44
N GLU A 277 -10.29 -11.54 -1.63
CA GLU A 277 -11.39 -10.95 -2.39
C GLU A 277 -10.89 -9.92 -3.38
N LEU A 278 -11.70 -9.66 -4.39
CA LEU A 278 -11.42 -8.70 -5.45
C LEU A 278 -12.69 -7.91 -5.75
N VAL A 279 -12.60 -6.58 -5.69
CA VAL A 279 -13.62 -5.68 -6.17
C VAL A 279 -13.09 -4.83 -7.32
N LEU A 280 -13.80 -4.88 -8.44
CA LEU A 280 -13.50 -4.06 -9.62
C LEU A 280 -14.55 -2.95 -9.73
N ILE A 281 -14.09 -1.72 -9.95
CA ILE A 281 -14.94 -0.53 -10.01
C ILE A 281 -15.02 -0.04 -11.46
N PRO A 282 -16.15 -0.27 -12.15
CA PRO A 282 -16.34 0.21 -13.53
C PRO A 282 -16.21 1.74 -13.60
N GLY A 283 -15.61 2.24 -14.68
CA GLY A 283 -15.43 3.68 -14.91
C GLY A 283 -14.35 4.34 -14.05
N ALA A 284 -13.80 3.65 -13.05
CA ALA A 284 -12.81 4.23 -12.17
C ALA A 284 -11.41 4.20 -12.79
N ARG A 285 -10.73 5.35 -12.75
CA ARG A 285 -9.32 5.52 -13.08
C ARG A 285 -8.43 5.21 -11.86
N HIS A 286 -7.12 5.40 -12.04
CA HIS A 286 -6.12 5.20 -10.96
C HIS A 286 -6.47 5.97 -9.68
N ALA A 287 -6.51 5.27 -8.55
CA ALA A 287 -6.78 5.84 -7.22
C ALA A 287 -8.15 6.56 -7.09
N ALA A 288 -9.10 6.26 -7.97
CA ALA A 288 -10.40 6.92 -8.02
C ALA A 288 -11.57 5.97 -7.67
N GLY A 289 -11.33 4.73 -7.29
CA GLY A 289 -12.38 3.73 -7.06
C GLY A 289 -13.47 4.19 -6.12
N ILE A 290 -13.11 4.61 -4.91
CA ILE A 290 -14.05 5.09 -3.88
C ILE A 290 -14.77 6.39 -4.29
N LEU A 291 -14.16 7.23 -5.13
CA LEU A 291 -14.78 8.48 -5.61
C LEU A 291 -15.73 8.23 -6.79
N THR A 292 -15.51 7.18 -7.57
CA THR A 292 -16.32 6.84 -8.74
C THR A 292 -17.58 6.07 -8.36
N ASP A 293 -17.47 5.08 -7.49
CA ASP A 293 -18.60 4.29 -6.98
C ASP A 293 -18.37 3.96 -5.51
N GLN A 294 -18.67 4.95 -4.65
CA GLN A 294 -18.49 4.84 -3.21
C GLN A 294 -19.30 3.69 -2.61
N MET A 295 -20.54 3.51 -3.08
CA MET A 295 -21.42 2.47 -2.53
C MET A 295 -20.85 1.08 -2.82
N ARG A 296 -20.43 0.81 -4.04
CA ARG A 296 -19.82 -0.47 -4.42
C ARG A 296 -18.54 -0.73 -3.65
N TRP A 297 -17.68 0.29 -3.55
CA TRP A 297 -16.41 0.19 -2.82
C TRP A 297 -16.64 -0.12 -1.35
N LEU A 298 -17.49 0.67 -0.66
CA LEU A 298 -17.78 0.49 0.76
C LEU A 298 -18.50 -0.81 1.05
N SER A 299 -19.48 -1.21 0.23
CA SER A 299 -20.19 -2.49 0.41
C SER A 299 -19.23 -3.69 0.33
N ALA A 300 -18.27 -3.67 -0.59
CA ALA A 300 -17.27 -4.73 -0.68
C ALA A 300 -16.33 -4.74 0.55
N VAL A 301 -15.88 -3.56 0.98
CA VAL A 301 -15.01 -3.42 2.16
C VAL A 301 -15.74 -3.86 3.44
N ASP A 302 -16.97 -3.42 3.66
CA ASP A 302 -17.75 -3.78 4.84
C ASP A 302 -18.00 -5.30 4.88
N ALA A 303 -18.46 -5.88 3.79
CA ALA A 303 -18.68 -7.32 3.71
C ALA A 303 -17.38 -8.14 3.94
N PHE A 304 -16.24 -7.64 3.46
CA PHE A 304 -14.94 -8.27 3.70
C PHE A 304 -14.53 -8.19 5.17
N ILE A 305 -14.64 -7.01 5.80
CA ILE A 305 -14.30 -6.80 7.22
C ILE A 305 -15.19 -7.67 8.12
N ASP A 306 -16.48 -7.79 7.83
CA ASP A 306 -17.39 -8.65 8.56
C ASP A 306 -16.94 -10.12 8.52
N ARG A 307 -16.53 -10.63 7.35
CA ARG A 307 -15.98 -12.00 7.23
C ARG A 307 -14.69 -12.19 8.01
N VAL A 308 -13.78 -11.20 7.98
CA VAL A 308 -12.55 -11.22 8.80
C VAL A 308 -12.89 -11.29 10.29
N PHE A 309 -13.84 -10.47 10.74
CA PHE A 309 -14.25 -10.42 12.14
C PHE A 309 -14.88 -11.72 12.61
N LEU A 310 -15.77 -12.31 11.81
CA LEU A 310 -16.39 -13.60 12.11
C LEU A 310 -15.35 -14.72 12.20
N LYS A 311 -14.38 -14.76 11.26
CA LYS A 311 -13.30 -15.73 11.28
C LYS A 311 -12.41 -15.57 12.52
N LYS A 312 -12.10 -14.34 12.93
CA LYS A 312 -11.31 -14.06 14.13
C LYS A 312 -12.02 -14.57 15.39
N LYS A 313 -13.34 -14.31 15.52
CA LYS A 313 -14.16 -14.81 16.64
C LYS A 313 -14.20 -16.35 16.68
N ALA A 314 -14.42 -17.01 15.55
CA ALA A 314 -14.45 -18.47 15.48
C ALA A 314 -13.12 -19.10 15.93
N THR A 315 -11.98 -18.52 15.53
CA THR A 315 -10.67 -18.99 15.94
C THR A 315 -10.43 -18.79 17.44
N PHE A 316 -10.91 -17.68 18.03
CA PHE A 316 -10.78 -17.42 19.46
C PHE A 316 -11.59 -18.42 20.29
N ASN A 317 -12.86 -18.65 19.93
CA ASN A 317 -13.75 -19.58 20.64
C ASN A 317 -13.22 -21.03 20.58
N SER A 318 -12.63 -21.45 19.45
CA SER A 318 -12.03 -22.78 19.32
C SER A 318 -10.78 -22.96 20.18
N ALA A 319 -9.99 -21.90 20.36
CA ALA A 319 -8.80 -21.91 21.23
C ALA A 319 -9.18 -22.01 22.73
N GLU A 320 -10.24 -21.30 23.16
CA GLU A 320 -10.73 -21.39 24.53
C GLU A 320 -11.34 -22.78 24.86
N CYS A 321 -12.02 -23.41 23.89
CA CYS A 321 -12.61 -24.73 24.08
C CYS A 321 -11.55 -25.84 24.21
N ASN A 322 -10.34 -25.63 23.69
CA ASN A 322 -9.24 -26.60 23.70
C ASN A 322 -8.24 -26.35 24.88
N MET A 323 -8.46 -25.38 25.74
CA MET A 323 -7.63 -25.24 26.95
C MET A 323 -7.99 -26.34 27.95
N PRO A 324 -7.01 -27.08 28.48
CA PRO A 324 -7.28 -28.06 29.52
C PRO A 324 -7.88 -27.35 30.74
N LYS A 325 -9.04 -27.81 31.19
CA LYS A 325 -9.62 -27.34 32.46
C LYS A 325 -8.57 -27.55 33.54
N LYS A 326 -8.14 -26.46 34.20
CA LYS A 326 -7.34 -26.57 35.39
C LYS A 326 -8.08 -27.48 36.36
N GLU A 327 -7.56 -28.67 36.67
CA GLU A 327 -8.02 -29.49 37.78
C GLU A 327 -7.89 -28.65 39.06
N GLU A 328 -9.01 -28.29 39.65
CA GLU A 328 -9.04 -27.77 41.00
C GLU A 328 -8.55 -28.91 41.93
N SER A 329 -7.27 -28.85 42.31
CA SER A 329 -6.74 -29.71 43.35
C SER A 329 -7.44 -29.32 44.67
N ARG A 330 -8.25 -30.26 45.11
CA ARG A 330 -8.79 -30.26 46.49
C ARG A 330 -7.70 -30.58 47.48
#